data_7a46eff7b08b8b3cb0c9332af70281e8
#
_entry.id   7a46eff7b08b8b3cb0c9332af70281e8
#
_cell.length_a   1.000
_cell.length_b   1.000
_cell.length_c   1.000
_cell.angle_alpha   90.00
_cell.angle_beta   90.00
_cell.angle_gamma   90.00
#
_symmetry.space_group_name_H-M   'P 1'
#
loop_
_entity.id
_entity.type
_entity.pdbx_description
1 polymer ?
#
loop_
_entity_poly.entity_id
_entity_poly.type
_entity_poly.pdbx_seq_one_letter_code
_entity_poly.pdbx_strand_id
1 'polypeptide(L)'
;LQLKRKLFLLALGSIVVTLTASLIFVKQKASSNATSSETILPVANGQTITTLDYSDLNIKSVSDIYQTATQTKIAQKIKQLETNKTYSFDKMLVLANPYLTNTTGLYLHFSTTKATKISYTVKSKGTSTFSQTLYNPNGTYAKDHTYQLIGLIAGQENTITITATDQTGQKETKTFTYTPNKLRGSKQNQLKVTKGTSKTKLSSGLYAVIGDKSLKTRNTYLVDNDGYIRAEIPTINYNSLRLVQTDNKLYLAVDDDQLVTLDRLGQVVQSYSLKDTNFKLHHDFAVDSQGNIIALATDTKLKASEKRVEDQIIKIDGTSGQVSRLLDFKDLLGDLYKTATGIETLTNNKGYRDVIHANSIQLTKDDQVIISSRETSTIMKISSLTSHPKLDYFISDPSVWQGVGTYSNLLLNKVGNFTSQAGQHSVTYIPTETAGVYYLEMFNNNSAIMNSRTNFSWANYPNSGGATASNDYQSSYYKYLVNENTGSYQLVKKISLPYSPFISSVQTKDNNVVTDSGMTATFAEYDADGKLIQSFETTGSTKFIYRVYKYDFNNFYFAN
;
A
#
# COMPACT_ATOMS: atom_id res chain seq x y z
N LEU A 1 39.63 -10.04 -51.55
CA LEU A 1 38.92 -9.92 -52.83
C LEU A 1 37.50 -9.45 -52.56
N GLN A 2 37.27 -8.22 -52.81
CA GLN A 2 36.47 -7.54 -53.81
C GLN A 2 35.03 -8.06 -53.94
N LEU A 3 34.13 -7.23 -53.48
CA LEU A 3 33.33 -6.23 -54.23
C LEU A 3 32.00 -6.81 -54.75
N LYS A 4 30.85 -6.33 -54.30
CA LYS A 4 30.04 -5.37 -55.04
C LYS A 4 28.81 -4.88 -54.25
N ARG A 5 28.73 -3.57 -54.21
CA ARG A 5 27.56 -2.76 -53.85
C ARG A 5 26.37 -3.06 -54.74
N LYS A 6 25.17 -3.05 -54.20
CA LYS A 6 24.01 -2.44 -54.89
C LYS A 6 23.15 -1.72 -53.86
N LEU A 7 23.06 -0.42 -54.05
CA LEU A 7 22.05 0.47 -53.51
C LEU A 7 20.65 0.01 -53.94
N PHE A 8 19.72 0.01 -53.03
CA PHE A 8 18.32 0.27 -53.31
C PHE A 8 17.82 1.29 -52.27
N LEU A 9 17.62 2.51 -52.76
CA LEU A 9 16.82 3.52 -52.09
C LEU A 9 15.36 3.10 -52.13
N LEU A 10 14.74 3.00 -50.99
CA LEU A 10 13.29 3.13 -50.88
C LEU A 10 13.01 3.98 -49.62
N ALA A 11 12.47 5.16 -49.88
CA ALA A 11 11.95 6.07 -48.90
C ALA A 11 10.78 5.40 -48.19
N LEU A 12 10.90 5.24 -46.88
CA LEU A 12 9.78 4.94 -45.99
C LEU A 12 9.72 6.01 -44.93
N GLY A 13 8.64 6.75 -45.00
CA GLY A 13 8.32 7.83 -44.10
C GLY A 13 8.33 7.40 -42.65
N SER A 14 8.94 8.23 -41.84
CA SER A 14 8.95 8.16 -40.40
C SER A 14 7.54 8.31 -39.85
N ILE A 15 6.88 7.22 -39.49
CA ILE A 15 5.70 7.26 -38.64
C ILE A 15 6.22 7.28 -37.19
N VAL A 16 6.34 8.48 -36.66
CA VAL A 16 6.47 8.69 -35.20
C VAL A 16 5.12 8.35 -34.59
N VAL A 17 4.99 7.13 -34.07
CA VAL A 17 3.85 6.77 -33.22
C VAL A 17 4.16 7.28 -31.83
N THR A 18 3.79 8.52 -31.56
CA THR A 18 3.60 9.02 -30.20
C THR A 18 2.38 8.33 -29.61
N LEU A 19 2.59 7.27 -28.83
CA LEU A 19 1.55 6.72 -27.96
C LEU A 19 1.35 7.68 -26.79
N THR A 20 0.52 8.70 -27.00
CA THR A 20 -0.13 9.43 -25.92
C THR A 20 -1.08 8.45 -25.22
N ALA A 21 -0.90 8.26 -23.92
CA ALA A 21 -1.86 7.58 -23.06
C ALA A 21 -3.16 8.39 -23.09
N SER A 22 -4.10 7.96 -23.92
CA SER A 22 -5.38 8.63 -24.10
C SER A 22 -6.21 8.39 -22.86
N LEU A 23 -6.40 9.42 -22.04
CA LEU A 23 -7.66 9.65 -21.37
C LEU A 23 -8.71 9.73 -22.49
N ILE A 24 -9.53 8.71 -22.66
CA ILE A 24 -10.57 8.71 -23.69
C ILE A 24 -11.66 9.67 -23.22
N PHE A 25 -11.55 10.92 -23.64
CA PHE A 25 -12.66 11.85 -23.66
C PHE A 25 -13.49 11.54 -24.89
N VAL A 26 -14.65 10.92 -24.70
CA VAL A 26 -15.65 10.79 -25.76
C VAL A 26 -16.19 12.18 -26.05
N LYS A 27 -15.74 12.81 -27.14
CA LYS A 27 -16.40 14.01 -27.67
C LYS A 27 -17.70 13.58 -28.35
N GLN A 28 -18.84 13.68 -27.64
CA GLN A 28 -20.14 13.81 -28.31
C GLN A 28 -20.42 15.29 -28.55
N LYS A 29 -20.83 15.63 -29.80
CA LYS A 29 -21.32 16.95 -30.16
C LYS A 29 -22.58 17.25 -29.34
N ALA A 30 -22.51 18.19 -28.42
CA ALA A 30 -23.67 18.71 -27.72
C ALA A 30 -24.38 19.76 -28.61
N SER A 31 -25.68 19.62 -28.76
CA SER A 31 -26.56 20.69 -29.23
C SER A 31 -26.68 21.74 -28.12
N SER A 32 -26.60 23.01 -28.53
CA SER A 32 -26.62 24.20 -27.69
C SER A 32 -27.86 24.30 -26.80
N ASN A 33 -27.64 24.62 -25.57
CA ASN A 33 -28.47 25.13 -24.48
C ASN A 33 -28.62 24.17 -23.29
N ALA A 34 -27.56 23.98 -22.54
CA ALA A 34 -27.65 23.64 -21.10
C ALA A 34 -26.33 23.98 -20.42
N THR A 35 -26.36 24.83 -19.44
CA THR A 35 -25.33 25.02 -18.43
C THR A 35 -25.31 23.80 -17.49
N SER A 36 -24.93 22.63 -17.97
CA SER A 36 -24.74 21.46 -17.13
C SER A 36 -23.35 20.89 -17.33
N SER A 37 -22.60 20.85 -16.25
CA SER A 37 -21.28 20.24 -16.13
C SER A 37 -21.32 18.70 -16.09
N GLU A 38 -22.34 18.06 -16.67
CA GLU A 38 -22.61 16.63 -16.55
C GLU A 38 -22.63 15.93 -17.91
N THR A 39 -21.99 14.78 -18.02
CA THR A 39 -22.19 13.83 -19.12
C THR A 39 -23.02 12.65 -18.62
N ILE A 40 -24.23 12.45 -19.17
CA ILE A 40 -25.12 11.34 -18.82
C ILE A 40 -24.66 10.08 -19.55
N LEU A 41 -24.37 9.02 -18.80
CA LEU A 41 -24.05 7.70 -19.34
C LEU A 41 -25.35 6.93 -19.65
N PRO A 42 -25.35 6.02 -20.66
CA PRO A 42 -26.52 5.20 -20.97
C PRO A 42 -26.99 4.41 -19.75
N VAL A 43 -28.29 4.42 -19.51
CA VAL A 43 -28.94 3.86 -18.31
C VAL A 43 -29.60 2.54 -18.62
N ALA A 44 -29.37 1.53 -17.78
CA ALA A 44 -30.26 0.38 -17.67
C ALA A 44 -31.03 0.46 -16.36
N ASN A 45 -32.32 0.14 -16.40
CA ASN A 45 -33.24 0.06 -15.24
C ASN A 45 -33.50 1.38 -14.48
N GLY A 46 -33.54 2.52 -15.17
CA GLY A 46 -34.13 3.77 -14.62
C GLY A 46 -33.23 4.57 -13.64
N GLN A 47 -32.00 4.15 -13.36
CA GLN A 47 -31.04 4.93 -12.56
C GLN A 47 -30.03 5.63 -13.47
N THR A 48 -29.98 6.96 -13.43
CA THR A 48 -29.00 7.75 -14.18
C THR A 48 -27.64 7.68 -13.48
N ILE A 49 -26.58 7.41 -14.23
CA ILE A 49 -25.19 7.50 -13.78
C ILE A 49 -24.52 8.63 -14.55
N THR A 50 -23.86 9.51 -13.82
CA THR A 50 -23.30 10.74 -14.37
C THR A 50 -21.78 10.75 -14.17
N THR A 51 -21.03 11.30 -15.13
CA THR A 51 -19.63 11.69 -14.96
C THR A 51 -19.53 13.21 -14.83
N LEU A 52 -18.63 13.67 -13.98
CA LEU A 52 -18.33 15.11 -13.89
C LEU A 52 -17.61 15.60 -15.15
N ASP A 53 -17.88 16.84 -15.51
CA ASP A 53 -17.04 17.55 -16.48
C ASP A 53 -15.80 18.11 -15.76
N TYR A 54 -14.63 17.69 -16.24
CA TYR A 54 -13.32 18.11 -15.71
C TYR A 54 -12.59 19.08 -16.65
N SER A 55 -13.22 19.57 -17.73
CA SER A 55 -12.59 20.38 -18.77
C SER A 55 -11.96 21.68 -18.25
N ASP A 56 -12.51 22.24 -17.17
CA ASP A 56 -12.04 23.45 -16.49
C ASP A 56 -10.97 23.17 -15.40
N LEU A 57 -10.64 21.91 -15.11
CA LEU A 57 -9.73 21.53 -14.02
C LEU A 57 -8.29 21.31 -14.48
N ASN A 58 -8.03 21.34 -15.79
CA ASN A 58 -6.69 21.14 -16.38
C ASN A 58 -5.98 19.86 -15.89
N ILE A 59 -6.72 18.77 -15.66
CA ILE A 59 -6.18 17.47 -15.24
C ILE A 59 -5.52 16.78 -16.44
N LYS A 60 -4.19 16.68 -16.44
CA LYS A 60 -3.39 16.07 -17.52
C LYS A 60 -2.71 14.79 -17.08
N SER A 61 -2.50 14.62 -15.77
CA SER A 61 -1.75 13.51 -15.18
C SER A 61 -2.36 13.04 -13.86
N VAL A 62 -1.88 11.91 -13.37
CA VAL A 62 -2.25 11.42 -12.02
C VAL A 62 -1.81 12.39 -10.94
N SER A 63 -0.70 13.11 -11.13
CA SER A 63 -0.23 14.09 -10.16
C SER A 63 -1.25 15.22 -9.95
N ASP A 64 -1.99 15.61 -11.00
CA ASP A 64 -2.99 16.68 -10.90
C ASP A 64 -4.20 16.26 -10.07
N ILE A 65 -4.51 14.95 -10.06
CA ILE A 65 -5.59 14.37 -9.23
C ILE A 65 -5.30 14.60 -7.75
N TYR A 66 -4.04 14.47 -7.35
CA TYR A 66 -3.61 14.55 -5.95
C TYR A 66 -3.32 15.98 -5.46
N GLN A 67 -3.68 17.01 -6.23
CA GLN A 67 -3.61 18.39 -5.80
C GLN A 67 -4.87 18.75 -5.00
N THR A 68 -4.70 19.30 -3.78
CA THR A 68 -5.83 19.71 -2.94
C THR A 68 -6.73 20.74 -3.64
N ALA A 69 -6.17 21.66 -4.41
CA ALA A 69 -6.93 22.65 -5.19
C ALA A 69 -7.83 21.99 -6.25
N THR A 70 -7.36 20.95 -6.93
CA THR A 70 -8.16 20.15 -7.88
C THR A 70 -9.31 19.46 -7.16
N GLN A 71 -9.02 18.81 -6.04
CA GLN A 71 -10.01 18.06 -5.26
C GLN A 71 -11.05 18.97 -4.63
N THR A 72 -10.66 20.17 -4.18
CA THR A 72 -11.61 21.20 -3.68
C THR A 72 -12.61 21.60 -4.77
N LYS A 73 -12.15 21.84 -6.00
CA LYS A 73 -13.05 22.17 -7.12
C LYS A 73 -13.98 21.01 -7.47
N ILE A 74 -13.48 19.77 -7.45
CA ILE A 74 -14.29 18.56 -7.65
C ILE A 74 -15.38 18.49 -6.57
N ALA A 75 -15.00 18.64 -5.30
CA ALA A 75 -15.94 18.62 -4.17
C ALA A 75 -17.02 19.71 -4.30
N GLN A 76 -16.65 20.92 -4.76
CA GLN A 76 -17.61 22.00 -5.03
C GLN A 76 -18.61 21.63 -6.13
N LYS A 77 -18.15 21.02 -7.24
CA LYS A 77 -19.06 20.52 -8.30
C LYS A 77 -20.03 19.45 -7.77
N ILE A 78 -19.53 18.49 -6.99
CA ILE A 78 -20.37 17.48 -6.35
C ILE A 78 -21.42 18.13 -5.44
N LYS A 79 -20.99 19.09 -4.61
CA LYS A 79 -21.88 19.79 -3.69
C LYS A 79 -22.97 20.57 -4.42
N GLN A 80 -22.68 21.18 -5.55
CA GLN A 80 -23.67 21.84 -6.41
C GLN A 80 -24.70 20.83 -6.92
N LEU A 81 -24.27 19.63 -7.36
CA LEU A 81 -25.19 18.59 -7.78
C LEU A 81 -26.10 18.12 -6.64
N GLU A 82 -25.55 17.89 -5.44
CA GLU A 82 -26.30 17.50 -4.25
C GLU A 82 -27.38 18.51 -3.86
N THR A 83 -27.12 19.82 -4.04
CA THR A 83 -28.00 20.90 -3.60
C THR A 83 -29.03 21.31 -4.66
N ASN A 84 -28.75 21.06 -5.94
CA ASN A 84 -29.64 21.48 -7.04
C ASN A 84 -30.95 20.68 -7.14
N LYS A 85 -30.98 19.48 -6.57
CA LYS A 85 -32.14 18.57 -6.61
C LYS A 85 -32.25 17.79 -5.31
N THR A 86 -33.44 17.36 -4.96
CA THR A 86 -33.65 16.37 -3.89
C THR A 86 -33.46 14.98 -4.46
N TYR A 87 -32.57 14.19 -3.83
CA TYR A 87 -32.33 12.80 -4.20
C TYR A 87 -32.97 11.88 -3.17
N SER A 88 -33.80 10.97 -3.65
CA SER A 88 -34.41 9.91 -2.84
C SER A 88 -33.76 8.55 -3.13
N PHE A 89 -34.12 7.54 -2.36
CA PHE A 89 -33.72 6.16 -2.63
C PHE A 89 -34.10 5.68 -4.03
N ASP A 90 -35.25 6.13 -4.56
CA ASP A 90 -35.69 5.82 -5.93
C ASP A 90 -34.91 6.55 -7.02
N LYS A 91 -34.42 7.74 -6.72
CA LYS A 91 -33.72 8.62 -7.66
C LYS A 91 -32.44 9.13 -6.99
N MET A 92 -31.47 8.25 -6.84
CA MET A 92 -30.17 8.58 -6.24
C MET A 92 -29.31 9.43 -7.19
N LEU A 93 -28.47 10.30 -6.63
CA LEU A 93 -27.32 10.83 -7.34
C LEU A 93 -26.25 9.74 -7.40
N VAL A 94 -25.90 9.31 -8.60
CA VAL A 94 -24.83 8.33 -8.81
C VAL A 94 -23.78 8.92 -9.74
N LEU A 95 -22.55 9.09 -9.23
CA LEU A 95 -21.43 9.63 -10.00
C LEU A 95 -20.36 8.56 -10.19
N ALA A 96 -19.85 8.44 -11.41
CA ALA A 96 -18.77 7.51 -11.73
C ALA A 96 -17.42 8.13 -11.37
N ASN A 97 -16.71 7.55 -10.39
CA ASN A 97 -15.36 7.92 -9.94
C ASN A 97 -15.11 9.44 -9.89
N PRO A 98 -15.93 10.22 -9.16
CA PRO A 98 -15.90 11.69 -9.29
C PRO A 98 -14.60 12.31 -8.80
N TYR A 99 -13.92 11.71 -7.81
CA TYR A 99 -12.63 12.18 -7.29
C TYR A 99 -11.41 11.64 -8.06
N LEU A 100 -11.61 10.76 -9.03
CA LEU A 100 -10.58 10.13 -9.87
C LEU A 100 -9.56 9.26 -9.11
N THR A 101 -9.78 9.01 -7.83
CA THR A 101 -8.90 8.24 -6.94
C THR A 101 -9.21 6.75 -6.90
N ASN A 102 -10.32 6.30 -7.52
CA ASN A 102 -10.66 4.89 -7.65
C ASN A 102 -11.31 4.64 -9.02
N THR A 103 -10.56 4.02 -9.93
CA THR A 103 -10.95 3.83 -11.34
C THR A 103 -12.34 3.19 -11.52
N THR A 104 -12.75 2.31 -10.60
CA THR A 104 -14.03 1.57 -10.69
C THR A 104 -15.09 2.02 -9.69
N GLY A 105 -14.80 3.03 -8.86
CA GLY A 105 -15.67 3.46 -7.79
C GLY A 105 -16.93 4.20 -8.27
N LEU A 106 -18.01 4.11 -7.49
CA LEU A 106 -19.21 4.91 -7.65
C LEU A 106 -19.45 5.75 -6.39
N TYR A 107 -19.82 7.00 -6.59
CA TYR A 107 -20.32 7.88 -5.54
C TYR A 107 -21.84 7.81 -5.52
N LEU A 108 -22.42 7.65 -4.34
CA LEU A 108 -23.86 7.64 -4.12
C LEU A 108 -24.26 8.72 -3.12
N HIS A 109 -25.33 9.47 -3.44
CA HIS A 109 -25.97 10.39 -2.50
C HIS A 109 -27.49 10.33 -2.63
N PHE A 110 -28.20 10.16 -1.49
CA PHE A 110 -29.66 10.11 -1.42
C PHE A 110 -30.16 10.20 0.03
N SER A 111 -31.44 10.46 0.20
CA SER A 111 -32.13 10.40 1.50
C SER A 111 -33.22 9.32 1.48
N THR A 112 -33.52 8.78 2.67
CA THR A 112 -34.64 7.85 2.91
C THR A 112 -35.68 8.48 3.83
N THR A 113 -36.94 8.08 3.71
CA THR A 113 -38.02 8.61 4.55
C THR A 113 -37.88 8.20 6.01
N LYS A 114 -37.42 6.97 6.26
CA LYS A 114 -37.10 6.42 7.57
C LYS A 114 -35.57 6.31 7.74
N ALA A 115 -35.10 6.25 8.97
CA ALA A 115 -33.70 5.93 9.25
C ALA A 115 -33.39 4.48 8.84
N THR A 116 -32.43 4.27 7.97
CA THR A 116 -32.04 2.98 7.40
C THR A 116 -30.56 2.72 7.48
N LYS A 117 -30.17 1.44 7.53
CA LYS A 117 -28.82 1.01 7.20
C LYS A 117 -28.78 0.55 5.75
N ILE A 118 -27.66 0.82 5.09
CA ILE A 118 -27.49 0.53 3.66
C ILE A 118 -26.51 -0.61 3.49
N SER A 119 -26.91 -1.63 2.74
CA SER A 119 -26.02 -2.68 2.23
C SER A 119 -26.12 -2.74 0.71
N TYR A 120 -25.14 -3.37 0.08
CA TYR A 120 -25.16 -3.55 -1.37
C TYR A 120 -24.53 -4.86 -1.79
N THR A 121 -24.88 -5.28 -2.99
CA THR A 121 -24.23 -6.39 -3.70
C THR A 121 -23.83 -5.95 -5.09
N VAL A 122 -22.70 -6.47 -5.56
CA VAL A 122 -22.21 -6.34 -6.94
C VAL A 122 -22.07 -7.73 -7.53
N LYS A 123 -22.74 -7.96 -8.66
CA LYS A 123 -22.64 -9.18 -9.47
C LYS A 123 -22.16 -8.84 -10.87
N SER A 124 -21.21 -9.61 -11.39
CA SER A 124 -20.76 -9.55 -12.78
C SER A 124 -20.63 -10.96 -13.33
N LYS A 125 -20.74 -11.12 -14.64
CA LYS A 125 -20.70 -12.45 -15.28
C LYS A 125 -19.39 -13.17 -14.96
N GLY A 126 -19.50 -14.38 -14.45
CA GLY A 126 -18.35 -15.25 -14.14
C GLY A 126 -17.58 -14.88 -12.87
N THR A 127 -18.10 -13.97 -12.03
CA THR A 127 -17.45 -13.55 -10.78
C THR A 127 -18.28 -13.93 -9.57
N SER A 128 -17.64 -14.03 -8.40
CA SER A 128 -18.33 -14.12 -7.12
C SER A 128 -19.09 -12.82 -6.81
N THR A 129 -20.17 -12.94 -6.07
CA THR A 129 -20.91 -11.78 -5.58
C THR A 129 -20.10 -11.07 -4.50
N PHE A 130 -19.84 -9.78 -4.71
CA PHE A 130 -19.29 -8.91 -3.69
C PHE A 130 -20.44 -8.30 -2.88
N SER A 131 -20.40 -8.40 -1.55
CA SER A 131 -21.49 -7.95 -0.66
C SER A 131 -20.92 -7.25 0.56
N GLN A 132 -21.44 -6.05 0.88
CA GLN A 132 -20.97 -5.25 2.02
C GLN A 132 -22.13 -4.43 2.63
N THR A 133 -21.99 -4.10 3.92
CA THR A 133 -22.77 -3.06 4.59
C THR A 133 -21.94 -1.78 4.63
N LEU A 134 -22.55 -0.66 4.24
CA LEU A 134 -21.83 0.62 4.13
C LEU A 134 -21.76 1.33 5.49
N TYR A 135 -20.61 1.91 5.75
CA TYR A 135 -20.41 2.73 6.95
C TYR A 135 -21.01 4.13 6.77
N ASN A 136 -21.84 4.56 7.71
CA ASN A 136 -22.37 5.92 7.76
C ASN A 136 -21.88 6.61 9.05
N PRO A 137 -21.14 7.72 8.97
CA PRO A 137 -20.64 8.43 10.14
C PRO A 137 -21.74 9.03 11.02
N ASN A 138 -22.95 9.20 10.48
CA ASN A 138 -24.12 9.70 11.23
C ASN A 138 -24.84 8.61 12.04
N GLY A 139 -24.29 7.39 12.04
CA GLY A 139 -24.82 6.24 12.77
C GLY A 139 -25.28 5.10 11.86
N THR A 140 -25.46 3.92 12.45
CA THR A 140 -25.84 2.70 11.72
C THR A 140 -27.16 2.88 10.95
N TYR A 141 -28.11 3.60 11.52
CA TYR A 141 -29.39 3.96 10.90
C TYR A 141 -29.45 5.47 10.74
N ALA A 142 -29.46 5.95 9.51
CA ALA A 142 -29.52 7.36 9.15
C ALA A 142 -30.59 7.59 8.06
N LYS A 143 -30.96 8.85 7.87
CA LYS A 143 -31.85 9.26 6.74
C LYS A 143 -31.03 9.75 5.54
N ASP A 144 -29.88 10.38 5.81
CA ASP A 144 -29.01 10.93 4.78
C ASP A 144 -27.83 10.00 4.53
N HIS A 145 -27.59 9.71 3.27
CA HIS A 145 -26.67 8.69 2.81
C HIS A 145 -25.73 9.25 1.75
N THR A 146 -24.43 9.13 2.01
CA THR A 146 -23.38 9.47 1.04
C THR A 146 -22.26 8.45 1.15
N TYR A 147 -21.94 7.77 0.05
CA TYR A 147 -21.02 6.64 0.05
C TYR A 147 -20.14 6.60 -1.20
N GLN A 148 -18.96 6.00 -1.06
CA GLN A 148 -18.24 5.43 -2.19
C GLN A 148 -18.46 3.92 -2.21
N LEU A 149 -18.98 3.39 -3.31
CA LEU A 149 -19.03 1.96 -3.57
C LEU A 149 -17.74 1.52 -4.24
N ILE A 150 -17.14 0.47 -3.72
CA ILE A 150 -16.07 -0.29 -4.35
C ILE A 150 -16.56 -1.70 -4.66
N GLY A 151 -15.79 -2.52 -5.35
CA GLY A 151 -16.16 -3.91 -5.62
C GLY A 151 -16.63 -4.19 -7.04
N LEU A 152 -16.73 -3.17 -7.90
CA LEU A 152 -17.11 -3.32 -9.29
C LEU A 152 -15.95 -3.93 -10.12
N ILE A 153 -16.30 -4.78 -11.07
CA ILE A 153 -15.38 -5.38 -12.03
C ILE A 153 -15.19 -4.45 -13.22
N ALA A 154 -13.96 -4.04 -13.46
CA ALA A 154 -13.61 -3.10 -14.51
C ALA A 154 -13.92 -3.62 -15.93
N GLY A 155 -14.47 -2.78 -16.78
CA GLY A 155 -14.75 -3.09 -18.19
C GLY A 155 -15.78 -4.19 -18.43
N GLN A 156 -16.54 -4.59 -17.40
CA GLN A 156 -17.63 -5.54 -17.49
C GLN A 156 -18.93 -4.91 -16.94
N GLU A 157 -20.06 -5.41 -17.38
CA GLU A 157 -21.33 -5.02 -16.81
C GLU A 157 -21.45 -5.58 -15.38
N ASN A 158 -21.74 -4.70 -14.44
CA ASN A 158 -22.02 -5.03 -13.05
C ASN A 158 -23.47 -4.74 -12.75
N THR A 159 -24.17 -5.70 -12.15
CA THR A 159 -25.47 -5.49 -11.53
C THR A 159 -25.28 -5.11 -10.08
N ILE A 160 -25.67 -3.88 -9.73
CA ILE A 160 -25.54 -3.31 -8.39
C ILE A 160 -26.93 -3.31 -7.76
N THR A 161 -27.08 -3.96 -6.61
CA THR A 161 -28.32 -3.92 -5.82
C THR A 161 -28.04 -3.23 -4.50
N ILE A 162 -28.69 -2.09 -4.26
CA ILE A 162 -28.64 -1.36 -3.00
C ILE A 162 -29.86 -1.78 -2.18
N THR A 163 -29.66 -2.07 -0.90
CA THR A 163 -30.72 -2.45 0.05
C THR A 163 -30.73 -1.48 1.22
N ALA A 164 -31.84 -0.77 1.39
CA ALA A 164 -32.12 0.02 2.58
C ALA A 164 -32.94 -0.83 3.55
N THR A 165 -32.48 -0.97 4.80
CA THR A 165 -33.14 -1.75 5.84
C THR A 165 -33.44 -0.83 7.01
N ASP A 166 -34.73 -0.64 7.38
CA ASP A 166 -35.10 0.16 8.52
C ASP A 166 -34.92 -0.59 9.87
N GLN A 167 -35.12 0.09 10.98
CA GLN A 167 -34.96 -0.47 12.32
C GLN A 167 -35.91 -1.62 12.65
N THR A 168 -37.01 -1.74 11.90
CA THR A 168 -37.99 -2.85 12.04
C THR A 168 -37.59 -4.07 11.22
N GLY A 169 -36.53 -3.95 10.40
CA GLY A 169 -36.07 -5.00 9.48
C GLY A 169 -36.76 -4.96 8.11
N GLN A 170 -37.65 -3.99 7.86
CA GLN A 170 -38.26 -3.81 6.54
C GLN A 170 -37.20 -3.37 5.53
N LYS A 171 -37.25 -3.97 4.34
CA LYS A 171 -36.24 -3.78 3.27
C LYS A 171 -36.87 -3.16 2.04
N GLU A 172 -36.15 -2.23 1.46
CA GLU A 172 -36.41 -1.68 0.14
C GLU A 172 -35.14 -1.88 -0.71
N THR A 173 -35.28 -2.22 -1.99
CA THR A 173 -34.17 -2.52 -2.88
C THR A 173 -34.22 -1.72 -4.17
N LYS A 174 -33.08 -1.25 -4.63
CA LYS A 174 -32.89 -0.63 -5.94
C LYS A 174 -31.77 -1.35 -6.69
N THR A 175 -32.08 -1.77 -7.91
CA THR A 175 -31.10 -2.48 -8.76
C THR A 175 -30.88 -1.70 -10.06
N PHE A 176 -29.60 -1.56 -10.45
CA PHE A 176 -29.20 -0.94 -11.72
C PHE A 176 -27.91 -1.60 -12.23
N THR A 177 -27.58 -1.36 -13.49
CA THR A 177 -26.34 -1.87 -14.09
C THR A 177 -25.39 -0.74 -14.43
N TYR A 178 -24.08 -1.05 -14.38
CA TYR A 178 -23.00 -0.14 -14.77
C TYR A 178 -21.77 -0.90 -15.26
N THR A 179 -21.17 -0.38 -16.32
CA THR A 179 -19.88 -0.85 -16.83
C THR A 179 -18.80 0.21 -16.58
N PRO A 180 -17.96 0.07 -15.55
CA PRO A 180 -16.87 1.00 -15.31
C PRO A 180 -15.80 0.88 -16.39
N ASN A 181 -14.91 1.88 -16.47
CA ASN A 181 -13.75 1.84 -17.33
C ASN A 181 -12.88 0.61 -17.02
N LYS A 182 -12.09 0.17 -18.01
CA LYS A 182 -11.06 -0.85 -17.82
C LYS A 182 -10.01 -0.35 -16.82
N LEU A 183 -9.37 -1.29 -16.12
CA LEU A 183 -8.23 -0.97 -15.26
C LEU A 183 -7.14 -0.26 -16.06
N ARG A 184 -6.50 0.72 -15.44
CA ARG A 184 -5.36 1.46 -16.03
C ARG A 184 -4.10 0.62 -16.05
N GLY A 185 -3.90 -0.15 -14.99
CA GLY A 185 -2.66 -0.86 -14.70
C GLY A 185 -2.68 -2.35 -15.03
N SER A 186 -3.83 -3.00 -15.06
CA SER A 186 -3.95 -4.43 -15.33
C SER A 186 -4.82 -4.71 -16.55
N LYS A 187 -4.44 -5.73 -17.33
CA LYS A 187 -5.29 -6.25 -18.42
C LYS A 187 -6.30 -7.28 -17.93
N GLN A 188 -6.14 -7.78 -16.72
CA GLN A 188 -6.96 -8.84 -16.13
C GLN A 188 -7.60 -8.36 -14.85
N ASN A 189 -8.85 -8.73 -14.64
CA ASN A 189 -9.63 -8.39 -13.44
C ASN A 189 -9.43 -9.40 -12.30
N GLN A 190 -8.75 -10.51 -12.55
CA GLN A 190 -8.56 -11.58 -11.59
C GLN A 190 -7.11 -12.08 -11.61
N LEU A 191 -6.55 -12.29 -10.44
CA LEU A 191 -5.28 -12.97 -10.24
C LEU A 191 -5.47 -14.48 -10.38
N LYS A 192 -4.40 -15.20 -10.68
CA LYS A 192 -4.43 -16.67 -10.64
C LYS A 192 -4.50 -17.11 -9.18
N VAL A 193 -5.48 -17.93 -8.86
CA VAL A 193 -5.75 -18.43 -7.51
C VAL A 193 -5.44 -19.93 -7.45
N THR A 194 -4.68 -20.34 -6.42
CA THR A 194 -4.38 -21.75 -6.15
C THR A 194 -4.74 -22.07 -4.71
N LYS A 195 -5.63 -23.03 -4.52
CA LYS A 195 -6.02 -23.50 -3.18
C LYS A 195 -4.94 -24.37 -2.56
N GLY A 196 -4.68 -24.16 -1.29
CA GLY A 196 -3.80 -24.98 -0.48
C GLY A 196 -4.49 -26.21 0.13
N THR A 197 -3.84 -26.80 1.11
CA THR A 197 -4.32 -28.00 1.81
C THR A 197 -5.12 -27.71 3.07
N SER A 198 -5.04 -26.49 3.59
CA SER A 198 -5.81 -26.09 4.77
C SER A 198 -7.30 -26.00 4.47
N LYS A 199 -8.14 -26.34 5.46
CA LYS A 199 -9.60 -26.19 5.43
C LYS A 199 -10.08 -24.94 6.15
N THR A 200 -9.16 -24.17 6.74
CA THR A 200 -9.45 -22.90 7.38
C THR A 200 -9.94 -21.91 6.33
N LYS A 201 -10.88 -21.05 6.71
CA LYS A 201 -11.34 -19.97 5.84
C LYS A 201 -10.28 -18.85 5.76
N LEU A 202 -10.23 -18.19 4.61
CA LEU A 202 -9.49 -16.95 4.49
C LEU A 202 -10.02 -15.89 5.47
N SER A 203 -9.16 -15.05 5.99
CA SER A 203 -9.55 -13.90 6.82
C SER A 203 -10.48 -12.96 6.06
N SER A 204 -11.18 -12.09 6.80
CA SER A 204 -12.02 -11.04 6.21
C SER A 204 -11.20 -9.94 5.52
N GLY A 205 -11.86 -9.11 4.71
CA GLY A 205 -11.28 -7.92 4.11
C GLY A 205 -10.76 -8.07 2.69
N LEU A 206 -10.05 -7.05 2.22
CA LEU A 206 -9.46 -6.95 0.89
C LEU A 206 -7.92 -6.88 1.01
N TYR A 207 -7.24 -7.62 0.15
CA TYR A 207 -5.78 -7.50 0.01
C TYR A 207 -5.43 -6.21 -0.73
N ALA A 208 -4.66 -5.34 -0.10
CA ALA A 208 -4.04 -4.19 -0.77
C ALA A 208 -2.71 -4.65 -1.37
N VAL A 209 -2.68 -4.78 -2.69
CA VAL A 209 -1.47 -5.13 -3.46
C VAL A 209 -0.77 -3.84 -3.83
N ILE A 210 0.42 -3.63 -3.25
CA ILE A 210 1.15 -2.36 -3.25
C ILE A 210 2.45 -2.51 -4.04
N GLY A 211 2.76 -1.52 -4.88
CA GLY A 211 4.06 -1.44 -5.54
C GLY A 211 4.29 -2.49 -6.63
N ASP A 212 3.26 -2.83 -7.38
CA ASP A 212 3.40 -3.64 -8.61
C ASP A 212 4.21 -2.88 -9.66
N LYS A 213 5.41 -3.37 -9.96
CA LYS A 213 6.34 -2.76 -10.93
C LYS A 213 6.10 -3.21 -12.38
N SER A 214 5.05 -3.94 -12.67
CA SER A 214 4.88 -4.59 -13.97
C SER A 214 4.54 -3.67 -15.13
N LEU A 215 3.91 -2.53 -14.85
CA LEU A 215 3.19 -1.75 -15.85
C LEU A 215 3.71 -0.32 -15.96
N LYS A 216 3.43 0.33 -17.09
CA LYS A 216 3.75 1.74 -17.32
C LYS A 216 2.98 2.69 -16.38
N THR A 217 1.79 2.27 -15.95
CA THR A 217 0.96 2.97 -14.96
C THR A 217 1.19 2.38 -13.58
N ARG A 218 1.11 3.20 -12.55
CA ARG A 218 1.29 2.80 -11.15
C ARG A 218 -0.04 2.83 -10.44
N ASN A 219 -0.35 1.78 -9.69
CA ASN A 219 -1.62 1.64 -9.00
C ASN A 219 -1.44 0.77 -7.76
N THR A 220 -2.31 0.99 -6.77
CA THR A 220 -2.56 0.04 -5.68
C THR A 220 -3.90 -0.63 -5.96
N TYR A 221 -3.94 -1.95 -5.86
CA TYR A 221 -5.16 -2.72 -6.08
C TYR A 221 -5.73 -3.21 -4.76
N LEU A 222 -7.07 -3.21 -4.65
CA LEU A 222 -7.78 -3.93 -3.60
C LEU A 222 -8.36 -5.21 -4.20
N VAL A 223 -7.97 -6.36 -3.67
CA VAL A 223 -8.29 -7.69 -4.22
C VAL A 223 -9.08 -8.49 -3.20
N ASP A 224 -10.14 -9.15 -3.63
CA ASP A 224 -10.95 -10.00 -2.75
C ASP A 224 -10.39 -11.43 -2.59
N ASN A 225 -11.05 -12.24 -1.78
CA ASN A 225 -10.67 -13.63 -1.49
C ASN A 225 -10.75 -14.58 -2.69
N ASP A 226 -11.43 -14.20 -3.77
CA ASP A 226 -11.49 -14.95 -5.02
C ASP A 226 -10.51 -14.42 -6.08
N GLY A 227 -9.65 -13.47 -5.68
CA GLY A 227 -8.61 -12.89 -6.53
C GLY A 227 -9.11 -11.79 -7.48
N TYR A 228 -10.36 -11.34 -7.37
CA TYR A 228 -10.87 -10.26 -8.21
C TYR A 228 -10.40 -8.89 -7.71
N ILE A 229 -9.96 -8.04 -8.63
CA ILE A 229 -9.63 -6.64 -8.36
C ILE A 229 -10.93 -5.87 -8.18
N ARG A 230 -11.17 -5.37 -6.97
CA ARG A 230 -12.39 -4.67 -6.53
C ARG A 230 -12.24 -3.16 -6.44
N ALA A 231 -11.02 -2.66 -6.48
CA ALA A 231 -10.70 -1.24 -6.63
C ALA A 231 -9.29 -1.06 -7.20
N GLU A 232 -9.08 0.03 -7.92
CA GLU A 232 -7.78 0.45 -8.42
C GLU A 232 -7.56 1.91 -8.04
N ILE A 233 -6.56 2.15 -7.18
CA ILE A 233 -6.14 3.47 -6.73
C ILE A 233 -4.92 3.88 -7.54
N PRO A 234 -5.03 4.87 -8.45
CA PRO A 234 -3.89 5.35 -9.24
C PRO A 234 -2.81 5.93 -8.33
N THR A 235 -1.54 5.67 -8.64
CA THR A 235 -0.39 6.31 -8.00
C THR A 235 0.52 6.93 -9.05
N ILE A 236 1.35 7.88 -8.65
CA ILE A 236 2.30 8.56 -9.55
C ILE A 236 3.51 7.64 -9.73
N ASN A 237 4.03 7.10 -8.64
CA ASN A 237 5.17 6.19 -8.61
C ASN A 237 4.79 4.84 -7.97
N TYR A 238 5.58 3.79 -8.22
CA TYR A 238 5.33 2.47 -7.65
C TYR A 238 5.59 2.40 -6.13
N ASN A 239 6.28 3.38 -5.57
CA ASN A 239 6.65 3.45 -4.16
C ASN A 239 5.46 3.82 -3.24
N SER A 240 4.30 3.26 -3.48
CA SER A 240 3.15 3.27 -2.60
C SER A 240 3.46 2.43 -1.36
N LEU A 241 4.17 2.94 -0.40
CA LEU A 241 4.88 2.25 0.68
C LEU A 241 3.98 1.32 1.52
N ARG A 242 2.86 1.85 2.01
CA ARG A 242 1.76 1.12 2.66
C ARG A 242 0.48 1.95 2.63
N LEU A 243 -0.64 1.32 3.00
CA LEU A 243 -1.85 2.03 3.41
C LEU A 243 -1.87 2.09 4.93
N VAL A 244 -2.22 3.24 5.51
CA VAL A 244 -2.51 3.36 6.94
C VAL A 244 -3.91 3.93 7.07
N GLN A 245 -4.83 3.13 7.61
CA GLN A 245 -6.18 3.55 7.89
C GLN A 245 -6.27 4.05 9.33
N THR A 246 -6.82 5.23 9.51
CA THR A 246 -7.36 5.72 10.78
C THR A 246 -8.88 5.76 10.68
N ASP A 247 -9.60 6.20 11.72
CA ASP A 247 -11.07 6.16 11.75
C ASP A 247 -11.74 6.85 10.56
N ASN A 248 -11.15 7.89 10.01
CA ASN A 248 -11.77 8.69 8.95
C ASN A 248 -10.85 9.04 7.78
N LYS A 249 -9.62 8.53 7.78
CA LYS A 249 -8.62 8.83 6.74
C LYS A 249 -7.88 7.58 6.31
N LEU A 250 -7.52 7.54 5.04
CA LEU A 250 -6.60 6.57 4.47
C LEU A 250 -5.35 7.30 4.00
N TYR A 251 -4.21 7.02 4.62
CA TYR A 251 -2.91 7.58 4.27
C TYR A 251 -2.23 6.68 3.26
N LEU A 252 -1.68 7.25 2.20
CA LEU A 252 -0.86 6.53 1.22
C LEU A 252 0.19 7.46 0.59
N ALA A 253 1.37 6.93 0.32
CA ALA A 253 2.34 7.60 -0.53
C ALA A 253 1.95 7.38 -2.00
N VAL A 254 1.85 8.45 -2.76
CA VAL A 254 1.52 8.40 -4.20
C VAL A 254 2.74 8.63 -5.07
N ASP A 255 3.82 9.18 -4.48
CA ASP A 255 5.14 9.35 -5.08
C ASP A 255 6.22 9.28 -3.99
N ASP A 256 7.50 9.28 -4.35
CA ASP A 256 8.62 9.34 -3.40
C ASP A 256 8.77 10.72 -2.72
N ASP A 257 8.06 11.73 -3.20
CA ASP A 257 8.01 13.07 -2.62
C ASP A 257 6.59 13.56 -2.30
N GLN A 258 5.61 12.66 -2.34
CA GLN A 258 4.23 13.03 -2.06
C GLN A 258 3.45 11.92 -1.34
N LEU A 259 2.86 12.29 -0.20
CA LEU A 259 1.92 11.47 0.55
C LEU A 259 0.58 12.20 0.62
N VAL A 260 -0.52 11.46 0.62
CA VAL A 260 -1.87 12.03 0.67
C VAL A 260 -2.72 11.32 1.69
N THR A 261 -3.80 12.01 2.11
CA THR A 261 -4.90 11.39 2.84
C THR A 261 -6.18 11.43 2.01
N LEU A 262 -6.87 10.30 1.95
CA LEU A 262 -8.19 10.19 1.36
C LEU A 262 -9.24 10.09 2.47
N ASP A 263 -10.40 10.68 2.23
CA ASP A 263 -11.60 10.37 3.02
C ASP A 263 -12.30 9.11 2.48
N ARG A 264 -13.36 8.67 3.16
CA ARG A 264 -14.17 7.50 2.79
C ARG A 264 -14.92 7.65 1.45
N LEU A 265 -15.00 8.85 0.90
CA LEU A 265 -15.63 9.13 -0.40
C LEU A 265 -14.61 9.12 -1.54
N GLY A 266 -13.31 8.99 -1.21
CA GLY A 266 -12.21 9.03 -2.16
C GLY A 266 -11.68 10.43 -2.44
N GLN A 267 -12.15 11.47 -1.74
CA GLN A 267 -11.60 12.82 -1.84
C GLN A 267 -10.20 12.88 -1.22
N VAL A 268 -9.25 13.50 -1.90
CA VAL A 268 -7.98 13.88 -1.28
C VAL A 268 -8.23 15.06 -0.35
N VAL A 269 -8.18 14.82 0.96
CA VAL A 269 -8.42 15.85 1.97
C VAL A 269 -7.15 16.60 2.34
N GLN A 270 -5.98 15.95 2.20
CA GLN A 270 -4.68 16.59 2.38
C GLN A 270 -3.61 15.97 1.48
N SER A 271 -2.70 16.81 1.03
CA SER A 271 -1.54 16.41 0.22
C SER A 271 -0.29 17.00 0.86
N TYR A 272 0.65 16.14 1.19
CA TYR A 272 1.93 16.48 1.82
C TYR A 272 3.02 16.35 0.76
N SER A 273 3.58 17.49 0.36
CA SER A 273 4.65 17.57 -0.65
C SER A 273 6.02 17.72 0.02
N LEU A 274 6.97 16.90 -0.39
CA LEU A 274 8.37 17.01 0.02
C LEU A 274 9.24 17.71 -1.05
N LYS A 275 8.64 18.20 -2.16
CA LYS A 275 9.37 18.78 -3.30
C LYS A 275 10.28 19.94 -2.94
N ASP A 276 9.85 20.76 -1.96
CA ASP A 276 10.61 21.90 -1.47
C ASP A 276 11.53 21.55 -0.29
N THR A 277 11.72 20.26 -0.03
CA THR A 277 12.62 19.74 1.01
C THR A 277 13.80 18.99 0.38
N ASN A 278 14.74 18.54 1.23
CA ASN A 278 15.82 17.67 0.79
C ASN A 278 15.50 16.18 0.98
N PHE A 279 14.25 15.82 1.25
CA PHE A 279 13.87 14.46 1.59
C PHE A 279 13.09 13.76 0.47
N LYS A 280 13.38 12.47 0.31
CA LYS A 280 12.61 11.53 -0.51
C LYS A 280 12.19 10.35 0.35
N LEU A 281 10.91 9.99 0.29
CA LEU A 281 10.35 8.85 1.01
C LEU A 281 10.89 7.54 0.45
N HIS A 282 11.07 6.57 1.32
CA HIS A 282 11.33 5.19 0.92
C HIS A 282 10.71 4.20 1.91
N HIS A 283 10.49 2.97 1.47
CA HIS A 283 10.10 1.77 2.20
C HIS A 283 8.87 1.88 3.10
N ASP A 284 8.79 2.79 4.07
CA ASP A 284 7.72 2.73 5.08
C ASP A 284 7.45 4.07 5.77
N PHE A 285 6.25 4.17 6.35
CA PHE A 285 5.85 5.24 7.25
C PHE A 285 4.84 4.73 8.28
N ALA A 286 4.71 5.43 9.39
CA ALA A 286 3.70 5.25 10.42
C ALA A 286 2.97 6.58 10.67
N VAL A 287 1.81 6.52 11.32
CA VAL A 287 1.02 7.70 11.71
C VAL A 287 0.86 7.68 13.22
N ASP A 288 1.20 8.79 13.88
CA ASP A 288 1.09 8.91 15.34
C ASP A 288 -0.36 9.24 15.78
N SER A 289 -0.59 9.30 17.08
CA SER A 289 -1.91 9.59 17.67
C SER A 289 -2.45 10.98 17.33
N GLN A 290 -1.59 11.89 16.90
CA GLN A 290 -1.94 13.27 16.50
C GLN A 290 -2.15 13.41 14.98
N GLY A 291 -1.96 12.32 14.23
CA GLY A 291 -2.05 12.32 12.77
C GLY A 291 -0.78 12.81 12.06
N ASN A 292 0.34 12.98 12.76
CA ASN A 292 1.61 13.23 12.12
C ASN A 292 2.15 11.96 11.46
N ILE A 293 2.91 12.14 10.38
CA ILE A 293 3.50 11.04 9.63
C ILE A 293 4.97 10.93 10.01
N ILE A 294 5.37 9.77 10.50
CA ILE A 294 6.76 9.43 10.81
C ILE A 294 7.24 8.50 9.69
N ALA A 295 8.17 8.97 8.88
CA ALA A 295 8.54 8.28 7.65
C ALA A 295 10.05 8.03 7.52
N LEU A 296 10.39 6.93 6.86
CA LEU A 296 11.75 6.65 6.41
C LEU A 296 12.06 7.51 5.18
N ALA A 297 13.24 8.13 5.17
CA ALA A 297 13.64 9.04 4.11
C ALA A 297 15.13 8.96 3.76
N THR A 298 15.44 9.36 2.53
CA THR A 298 16.79 9.69 2.07
C THR A 298 16.94 11.20 2.03
N ASP A 299 17.99 11.74 2.65
CA ASP A 299 18.37 13.15 2.46
C ASP A 299 19.18 13.30 1.18
N THR A 300 18.64 14.03 0.21
CA THR A 300 19.25 14.22 -1.12
C THR A 300 20.56 15.01 -1.08
N LYS A 301 20.77 15.88 -0.08
CA LYS A 301 22.04 16.57 0.13
C LYS A 301 23.12 15.61 0.64
N LEU A 302 22.78 14.76 1.62
CA LEU A 302 23.70 13.73 2.12
C LEU A 302 23.96 12.66 1.06
N LYS A 303 22.96 12.34 0.24
CA LYS A 303 23.14 11.48 -0.93
C LYS A 303 24.17 12.07 -1.91
N ALA A 304 24.12 13.37 -2.16
CA ALA A 304 25.06 14.04 -3.06
C ALA A 304 26.46 14.16 -2.45
N SER A 305 26.56 14.61 -1.20
CA SER A 305 27.85 14.94 -0.54
C SER A 305 28.57 13.74 0.06
N GLU A 306 27.85 12.81 0.70
CA GLU A 306 28.40 11.67 1.44
C GLU A 306 28.09 10.31 0.79
N LYS A 307 27.34 10.31 -0.31
CA LYS A 307 26.85 9.10 -0.99
C LYS A 307 25.98 8.21 -0.12
N ARG A 308 25.36 8.74 0.94
CA ARG A 308 24.50 8.00 1.88
C ARG A 308 23.06 8.00 1.43
N VAL A 309 22.36 6.87 1.68
CA VAL A 309 20.94 6.69 1.35
C VAL A 309 20.22 5.88 2.43
N GLU A 310 18.92 6.04 2.53
CA GLU A 310 17.99 5.21 3.31
C GLU A 310 18.31 5.13 4.81
N ASP A 311 18.74 6.25 5.37
CA ASP A 311 19.25 6.37 6.73
C ASP A 311 18.72 7.58 7.52
N GLN A 312 17.51 8.05 7.19
CA GLN A 312 16.88 9.16 7.90
C GLN A 312 15.48 8.78 8.39
N ILE A 313 15.07 9.35 9.53
CA ILE A 313 13.67 9.40 9.95
C ILE A 313 13.22 10.85 9.95
N ILE A 314 12.09 11.12 9.32
CA ILE A 314 11.47 12.45 9.25
C ILE A 314 10.07 12.43 9.87
N LYS A 315 9.63 13.60 10.35
CA LYS A 315 8.25 13.89 10.70
C LYS A 315 7.66 14.84 9.67
N ILE A 316 6.46 14.52 9.22
CA ILE A 316 5.60 15.43 8.48
C ILE A 316 4.44 15.78 9.41
N ASP A 317 4.31 17.06 9.78
CA ASP A 317 3.22 17.54 10.63
C ASP A 317 1.87 17.31 9.93
N GLY A 318 0.97 16.62 10.60
CA GLY A 318 -0.31 16.19 10.03
C GLY A 318 -1.27 17.33 9.70
N THR A 319 -1.07 18.51 10.26
CA THR A 319 -1.90 19.70 10.05
C THR A 319 -1.26 20.68 9.06
N SER A 320 -0.03 21.07 9.29
CA SER A 320 0.68 22.07 8.50
C SER A 320 1.41 21.50 7.28
N GLY A 321 1.73 20.21 7.29
CA GLY A 321 2.59 19.57 6.29
C GLY A 321 4.07 19.90 6.43
N GLN A 322 4.47 20.62 7.50
CA GLN A 322 5.87 20.96 7.74
C GLN A 322 6.70 19.70 7.94
N VAL A 323 7.85 19.62 7.27
CA VAL A 323 8.77 18.48 7.33
C VAL A 323 9.97 18.82 8.22
N SER A 324 10.28 17.92 9.14
CA SER A 324 11.47 18.02 10.01
C SER A 324 12.19 16.67 10.09
N ARG A 325 13.53 16.72 10.19
CA ARG A 325 14.32 15.52 10.50
C ARG A 325 14.17 15.20 11.98
N LEU A 326 13.86 13.95 12.29
CA LEU A 326 13.90 13.42 13.64
C LEU A 326 15.22 12.72 13.95
N LEU A 327 15.78 12.00 12.97
CA LEU A 327 16.98 11.21 13.16
C LEU A 327 17.79 11.10 11.88
N ASP A 328 19.12 11.27 11.99
CA ASP A 328 20.13 10.72 11.10
C ASP A 328 20.76 9.50 11.79
N PHE A 329 20.66 8.31 11.20
CA PHE A 329 21.21 7.09 11.82
C PHE A 329 22.71 7.16 12.06
N LYS A 330 23.45 7.98 11.30
CA LYS A 330 24.88 8.21 11.53
C LYS A 330 25.17 8.80 12.91
N ASP A 331 24.24 9.61 13.45
CA ASP A 331 24.40 10.23 14.77
C ASP A 331 24.30 9.18 15.91
N LEU A 332 23.48 8.14 15.72
CA LEU A 332 23.36 7.04 16.69
C LEU A 332 24.36 5.91 16.47
N LEU A 333 24.76 5.66 15.23
CA LEU A 333 25.54 4.49 14.82
C LEU A 333 26.90 4.88 14.19
N GLY A 334 27.53 5.94 14.72
CA GLY A 334 28.76 6.52 14.15
C GLY A 334 29.89 5.50 13.94
N ASP A 335 30.08 4.53 14.84
CA ASP A 335 31.12 3.50 14.70
C ASP A 335 30.78 2.49 13.60
N LEU A 336 29.49 2.20 13.36
CA LEU A 336 29.08 1.41 12.21
C LEU A 336 29.44 2.13 10.90
N TYR A 337 29.19 3.43 10.81
CA TYR A 337 29.51 4.22 9.60
C TYR A 337 31.01 4.35 9.32
N LYS A 338 31.88 4.17 10.33
CA LYS A 338 33.32 4.10 10.15
C LYS A 338 33.78 2.77 9.52
N THR A 339 33.07 1.68 9.83
CA THR A 339 33.42 0.32 9.39
C THR A 339 32.68 -0.11 8.11
N ALA A 340 31.47 0.40 7.89
CA ALA A 340 30.62 0.08 6.76
C ALA A 340 30.95 0.97 5.55
N THR A 341 32.05 0.66 4.86
CA THR A 341 32.59 1.46 3.74
C THR A 341 32.17 0.95 2.37
N GLY A 342 31.54 -0.21 2.29
CA GLY A 342 31.08 -0.81 1.04
C GLY A 342 29.97 -0.01 0.35
N ILE A 343 29.77 -0.29 -0.92
CA ILE A 343 28.84 0.41 -1.81
C ILE A 343 27.79 -0.59 -2.30
N GLU A 344 26.54 -0.17 -2.32
CA GLU A 344 25.43 -0.96 -2.84
C GLU A 344 25.63 -1.32 -4.32
N THR A 345 25.45 -2.57 -4.69
CA THR A 345 25.69 -3.10 -6.04
C THR A 345 24.46 -3.70 -6.71
N LEU A 346 23.39 -3.98 -5.96
CA LEU A 346 22.28 -4.83 -6.39
C LEU A 346 20.95 -4.09 -6.57
N THR A 347 20.71 -3.03 -5.78
CA THR A 347 19.44 -2.33 -5.72
C THR A 347 19.42 -1.06 -6.58
N ASN A 348 18.32 -0.30 -6.50
CA ASN A 348 18.21 1.04 -7.10
C ASN A 348 19.22 2.04 -6.50
N ASN A 349 19.86 1.69 -5.37
CA ASN A 349 20.88 2.48 -4.67
C ASN A 349 22.31 2.18 -5.13
N LYS A 350 22.47 1.49 -6.24
CA LYS A 350 23.80 1.15 -6.79
C LYS A 350 24.70 2.38 -6.88
N GLY A 351 25.91 2.24 -6.32
CA GLY A 351 26.92 3.31 -6.28
C GLY A 351 26.83 4.22 -5.05
N TYR A 352 25.89 3.96 -4.13
CA TYR A 352 25.74 4.69 -2.88
C TYR A 352 26.08 3.82 -1.66
N ARG A 353 26.35 4.47 -0.53
CA ARG A 353 26.56 3.84 0.78
C ARG A 353 25.19 3.62 1.42
N ASP A 354 24.73 2.41 1.42
CA ASP A 354 23.46 1.98 2.01
C ASP A 354 23.76 1.21 3.31
N VAL A 355 24.06 1.94 4.39
CA VAL A 355 24.64 1.38 5.63
C VAL A 355 23.57 0.71 6.49
N ILE A 356 22.38 1.27 6.52
CA ILE A 356 21.25 0.80 7.35
C ILE A 356 20.22 0.10 6.50
N HIS A 357 19.84 0.69 5.37
CA HIS A 357 18.71 0.25 4.58
C HIS A 357 17.48 0.05 5.45
N ALA A 358 17.04 1.11 6.13
CA ALA A 358 15.86 1.05 6.96
C ALA A 358 14.62 0.73 6.08
N ASN A 359 13.92 -0.36 6.37
CA ASN A 359 12.87 -0.86 5.49
C ASN A 359 11.51 -1.07 6.14
N SER A 360 11.40 -0.94 7.44
CA SER A 360 10.10 -0.81 8.13
C SER A 360 10.23 0.02 9.40
N ILE A 361 9.14 0.73 9.73
CA ILE A 361 9.01 1.55 10.92
C ILE A 361 7.66 1.29 11.58
N GLN A 362 7.67 1.04 12.89
CA GLN A 362 6.49 0.84 13.70
C GLN A 362 6.56 1.72 14.94
N LEU A 363 5.50 2.45 15.22
CA LEU A 363 5.35 3.17 16.49
C LEU A 363 4.91 2.18 17.58
N THR A 364 5.63 2.15 18.70
CA THR A 364 5.20 1.47 19.93
C THR A 364 4.48 2.45 20.85
N LYS A 365 4.89 3.71 20.79
CA LYS A 365 4.29 4.93 21.36
C LYS A 365 4.63 6.08 20.42
N ASP A 366 4.03 7.25 20.61
CA ASP A 366 4.25 8.40 19.71
C ASP A 366 5.71 8.85 19.59
N ASP A 367 6.53 8.56 20.58
CA ASP A 367 7.95 8.95 20.64
C ASP A 367 8.90 7.73 20.65
N GLN A 368 8.41 6.55 20.30
CA GLN A 368 9.21 5.32 20.27
C GLN A 368 8.93 4.53 19.02
N VAL A 369 9.99 4.04 18.38
CA VAL A 369 9.89 3.27 17.14
C VAL A 369 10.68 1.97 17.18
N ILE A 370 10.17 0.98 16.48
CA ILE A 370 10.90 -0.21 16.07
C ILE A 370 11.23 -0.06 14.59
N ILE A 371 12.51 -0.21 14.27
CA ILE A 371 13.08 -0.09 12.93
C ILE A 371 13.66 -1.44 12.52
N SER A 372 13.41 -1.83 11.29
CA SER A 372 14.12 -2.94 10.64
C SER A 372 15.22 -2.40 9.72
N SER A 373 16.45 -2.84 9.96
CA SER A 373 17.60 -2.61 9.08
C SER A 373 17.91 -3.88 8.29
N ARG A 374 17.69 -3.84 6.96
CA ARG A 374 18.03 -4.96 6.07
C ARG A 374 19.53 -5.19 6.07
N GLU A 375 20.29 -4.12 5.91
CA GLU A 375 21.74 -4.20 5.66
C GLU A 375 22.50 -4.78 6.86
N THR A 376 22.03 -4.52 8.09
CA THR A 376 22.63 -5.10 9.29
C THR A 376 21.86 -6.32 9.82
N SER A 377 20.81 -6.78 9.12
CA SER A 377 19.93 -7.87 9.61
C SER A 377 19.51 -7.66 11.08
N THR A 378 19.24 -6.41 11.45
CA THR A 378 18.97 -6.00 12.83
C THR A 378 17.60 -5.34 12.96
N ILE A 379 16.90 -5.65 14.05
CA ILE A 379 15.74 -4.90 14.51
C ILE A 379 16.21 -4.01 15.66
N MET A 380 15.89 -2.73 15.62
CA MET A 380 16.31 -1.71 16.59
C MET A 380 15.09 -1.09 17.24
N LYS A 381 15.13 -0.88 18.56
CA LYS A 381 14.19 0.01 19.24
C LYS A 381 14.88 1.33 19.54
N ILE A 382 14.20 2.43 19.21
CA ILE A 382 14.66 3.80 19.44
C ILE A 382 13.57 4.52 20.23
N SER A 383 13.95 5.15 21.34
CA SER A 383 13.09 6.00 22.18
C SER A 383 13.51 7.47 22.10
N SER A 384 12.66 8.35 22.66
CA SER A 384 12.87 9.81 22.69
C SER A 384 13.15 10.41 21.29
N LEU A 385 12.43 9.88 20.29
CA LEU A 385 12.66 10.18 18.87
C LEU A 385 12.53 11.68 18.55
N THR A 386 11.63 12.38 19.27
CA THR A 386 11.33 13.81 19.02
C THR A 386 12.25 14.76 19.80
N SER A 387 13.06 14.27 20.74
CA SER A 387 13.94 15.10 21.57
C SER A 387 15.41 14.69 21.44
N HIS A 388 15.80 13.60 22.08
CA HIS A 388 17.15 13.05 22.07
C HIS A 388 17.10 11.56 21.73
N PRO A 389 17.05 11.18 20.45
CA PRO A 389 16.93 9.79 20.03
C PRO A 389 17.96 8.89 20.69
N LYS A 390 17.52 7.77 21.25
CA LYS A 390 18.36 6.81 21.97
C LYS A 390 18.06 5.39 21.52
N LEU A 391 19.12 4.62 21.27
CA LEU A 391 19.02 3.17 21.04
C LEU A 391 18.72 2.48 22.38
N ASP A 392 17.63 1.72 22.44
CA ASP A 392 17.24 0.96 23.63
C ASP A 392 17.79 -0.47 23.56
N TYR A 393 17.59 -1.15 22.43
CA TYR A 393 18.10 -2.52 22.23
C TYR A 393 18.21 -2.90 20.74
N PHE A 394 18.91 -4.01 20.50
CA PHE A 394 19.01 -4.70 19.20
C PHE A 394 18.53 -6.15 19.29
N ILE A 395 17.88 -6.63 18.23
CA ILE A 395 17.67 -8.05 17.95
C ILE A 395 18.42 -8.38 16.67
N SER A 396 19.51 -9.13 16.81
CA SER A 396 20.42 -9.49 15.71
C SER A 396 21.30 -10.67 16.12
N ASP A 397 22.00 -11.28 15.17
CA ASP A 397 23.10 -12.19 15.49
C ASP A 397 24.28 -11.38 16.03
N PRO A 398 24.94 -11.82 17.13
CA PRO A 398 26.06 -11.10 17.72
C PRO A 398 27.22 -10.82 16.77
N SER A 399 27.45 -11.69 15.78
CA SER A 399 28.54 -11.51 14.79
C SER A 399 28.39 -10.22 13.96
N VAL A 400 27.18 -9.73 13.80
CA VAL A 400 26.90 -8.47 13.06
C VAL A 400 27.52 -7.26 13.77
N TRP A 401 27.54 -7.28 15.09
CA TRP A 401 27.97 -6.15 15.93
C TRP A 401 29.32 -6.36 16.60
N GLN A 402 29.94 -7.52 16.37
CA GLN A 402 31.28 -7.80 16.90
C GLN A 402 32.30 -6.83 16.30
N GLY A 403 33.03 -6.13 17.15
CA GLY A 403 34.06 -5.16 16.74
C GLY A 403 33.50 -3.83 16.20
N VAL A 404 32.20 -3.57 16.36
CA VAL A 404 31.56 -2.31 15.96
C VAL A 404 31.23 -1.50 17.23
N GLY A 405 32.14 -0.67 17.66
CA GLY A 405 31.98 0.13 18.89
C GLY A 405 31.56 -0.72 20.09
N THR A 406 30.63 -0.21 20.88
CA THR A 406 30.04 -0.89 22.06
C THR A 406 28.62 -1.41 21.80
N TYR A 407 28.14 -1.43 20.55
CA TYR A 407 26.75 -1.73 20.23
C TYR A 407 26.34 -3.17 20.52
N SER A 408 27.29 -4.10 20.64
CA SER A 408 27.01 -5.46 21.12
C SER A 408 26.36 -5.50 22.51
N ASN A 409 26.55 -4.46 23.33
CA ASN A 409 25.92 -4.33 24.65
C ASN A 409 24.41 -4.06 24.58
N LEU A 410 23.88 -3.69 23.41
CA LEU A 410 22.46 -3.45 23.16
C LEU A 410 21.70 -4.70 22.72
N LEU A 411 22.41 -5.80 22.48
CA LEU A 411 21.77 -7.05 22.02
C LEU A 411 20.91 -7.65 23.11
N LEU A 412 19.65 -7.93 22.79
CA LEU A 412 18.81 -8.76 23.64
C LEU A 412 19.29 -10.20 23.64
N ASN A 413 19.11 -10.87 24.76
CA ASN A 413 19.44 -12.28 24.92
C ASN A 413 18.52 -13.17 24.09
N LYS A 414 19.08 -13.96 23.17
CA LYS A 414 18.34 -14.93 22.36
C LYS A 414 18.05 -16.19 23.16
N VAL A 415 16.76 -16.49 23.38
CA VAL A 415 16.30 -17.68 24.10
C VAL A 415 15.89 -18.77 23.10
N GLY A 416 16.54 -19.93 23.18
CA GLY A 416 16.26 -21.07 22.30
C GLY A 416 17.28 -21.18 21.13
N ASN A 417 17.19 -22.32 20.43
CA ASN A 417 18.07 -22.63 19.30
C ASN A 417 17.35 -22.37 17.97
N PHE A 418 17.63 -21.25 17.33
CA PHE A 418 17.14 -20.90 16.01
C PHE A 418 18.11 -19.96 15.30
N THR A 419 18.09 -19.95 13.96
CA THR A 419 18.86 -19.00 13.17
C THR A 419 18.22 -17.62 13.24
N SER A 420 19.00 -16.58 13.51
CA SER A 420 18.54 -15.19 13.50
C SER A 420 18.03 -14.78 12.10
N GLN A 421 17.21 -13.74 12.04
CA GLN A 421 16.76 -13.18 10.76
C GLN A 421 17.94 -12.67 9.93
N ALA A 422 17.80 -12.73 8.60
CA ALA A 422 18.77 -12.19 7.64
C ALA A 422 18.05 -11.41 6.54
N GLY A 423 18.37 -10.11 6.42
CA GLY A 423 17.81 -9.22 5.41
C GLY A 423 16.29 -9.00 5.53
N GLN A 424 15.72 -9.12 6.73
CA GLN A 424 14.28 -9.10 7.00
C GLN A 424 13.58 -7.83 6.54
N HIS A 425 12.26 -7.96 6.25
CA HIS A 425 11.36 -6.87 5.88
C HIS A 425 10.06 -6.93 6.70
N SER A 426 9.32 -5.81 6.68
CA SER A 426 7.95 -5.73 7.22
C SER A 426 7.84 -6.13 8.70
N VAL A 427 8.81 -5.69 9.52
CA VAL A 427 8.70 -5.90 10.97
C VAL A 427 7.49 -5.16 11.50
N THR A 428 6.59 -5.88 12.17
CA THR A 428 5.34 -5.35 12.71
C THR A 428 5.28 -5.59 14.22
N TYR A 429 4.94 -4.55 14.96
CA TYR A 429 4.75 -4.58 16.41
C TYR A 429 3.33 -5.00 16.76
N ILE A 430 3.18 -5.98 17.64
CA ILE A 430 1.90 -6.47 18.15
C ILE A 430 1.95 -6.42 19.69
N PRO A 431 1.23 -5.48 20.32
CA PRO A 431 1.22 -5.34 21.77
C PRO A 431 0.60 -6.56 22.44
N THR A 432 0.94 -6.77 23.73
CA THR A 432 0.25 -7.66 24.65
C THR A 432 -0.29 -6.87 25.83
N GLU A 433 -1.04 -7.52 26.72
CA GLU A 433 -1.54 -6.91 27.94
C GLU A 433 -0.41 -6.64 28.97
N THR A 434 0.72 -7.31 28.86
CA THR A 434 1.85 -7.17 29.77
C THR A 434 2.80 -6.08 29.30
N ALA A 435 3.00 -5.05 30.10
CA ALA A 435 3.93 -3.96 29.81
C ALA A 435 5.35 -4.50 29.59
N GLY A 436 6.01 -4.05 28.52
CA GLY A 436 7.36 -4.49 28.14
C GLY A 436 7.41 -5.88 27.49
N VAL A 437 6.24 -6.54 27.25
CA VAL A 437 6.15 -7.81 26.54
C VAL A 437 5.27 -7.64 25.30
N TYR A 438 5.76 -8.06 24.14
CA TYR A 438 5.05 -7.93 22.88
C TYR A 438 5.58 -8.89 21.81
N TYR A 439 4.86 -9.02 20.72
CA TYR A 439 5.33 -9.78 19.58
C TYR A 439 5.89 -8.85 18.49
N LEU A 440 6.91 -9.36 17.80
CA LEU A 440 7.37 -8.84 16.52
C LEU A 440 7.19 -9.92 15.47
N GLU A 441 6.45 -9.62 14.42
CA GLU A 441 6.35 -10.49 13.26
C GLU A 441 7.07 -9.88 12.07
N MET A 442 7.65 -10.71 11.20
CA MET A 442 8.41 -10.25 10.06
C MET A 442 8.50 -11.29 8.95
N PHE A 443 8.73 -10.82 7.74
CA PHE A 443 9.22 -11.62 6.64
C PHE A 443 10.75 -11.73 6.78
N ASN A 444 11.24 -12.88 7.25
CA ASN A 444 12.67 -13.19 7.23
C ASN A 444 13.05 -13.61 5.81
N ASN A 445 13.67 -12.71 5.05
CA ASN A 445 14.10 -12.99 3.68
C ASN A 445 15.13 -14.11 3.61
N ASN A 446 15.86 -14.35 4.70
CA ASN A 446 16.93 -15.33 4.79
C ASN A 446 18.00 -15.09 3.70
N SER A 447 18.35 -13.82 3.50
CA SER A 447 19.20 -13.35 2.41
C SER A 447 20.57 -12.94 2.95
N ALA A 448 21.62 -13.63 2.50
CA ALA A 448 23.01 -13.38 2.87
C ALA A 448 23.61 -12.24 2.05
N ILE A 449 23.09 -11.01 2.21
CA ILE A 449 23.50 -9.83 1.47
C ILE A 449 23.81 -8.70 2.44
N MET A 450 25.06 -8.21 2.40
CA MET A 450 25.55 -7.05 3.15
C MET A 450 26.61 -6.33 2.30
N ASN A 451 26.16 -5.36 1.50
CA ASN A 451 27.04 -4.62 0.61
C ASN A 451 27.91 -3.59 1.36
N SER A 452 27.43 -3.10 2.50
CA SER A 452 28.14 -2.11 3.32
C SER A 452 29.41 -2.68 3.98
N ARG A 453 29.44 -3.98 4.24
CA ARG A 453 30.59 -4.71 4.82
C ARG A 453 30.82 -6.01 4.06
N THR A 454 31.50 -5.91 2.92
CA THR A 454 31.69 -7.01 1.95
C THR A 454 32.43 -8.23 2.49
N ASN A 455 33.19 -8.07 3.59
CA ASN A 455 33.92 -9.16 4.24
C ASN A 455 33.18 -9.80 5.41
N PHE A 456 31.89 -9.49 5.59
CA PHE A 456 31.06 -10.08 6.64
C PHE A 456 30.91 -11.59 6.42
N SER A 457 31.14 -12.37 7.47
CA SER A 457 30.99 -13.84 7.43
C SER A 457 29.55 -14.27 7.69
N TRP A 458 28.96 -14.97 6.76
CA TRP A 458 27.61 -15.53 6.87
C TRP A 458 27.56 -16.93 7.51
N ALA A 459 28.67 -17.38 8.17
CA ALA A 459 28.76 -18.72 8.76
C ALA A 459 27.63 -19.04 9.78
N ASN A 460 27.13 -18.02 10.49
CA ASN A 460 26.02 -18.17 11.44
C ASN A 460 24.62 -18.21 10.78
N TYR A 461 24.55 -18.12 9.47
CA TYR A 461 23.30 -18.08 8.71
C TYR A 461 23.24 -19.25 7.70
N PRO A 462 23.19 -20.49 8.20
CA PRO A 462 23.14 -21.65 7.33
C PRO A 462 21.87 -21.63 6.46
N ASN A 463 22.01 -22.04 5.21
CA ASN A 463 20.91 -22.09 4.22
C ASN A 463 20.35 -20.70 3.83
N SER A 464 21.09 -19.62 4.06
CA SER A 464 20.73 -18.31 3.51
C SER A 464 21.07 -18.24 2.02
N GLY A 465 20.21 -17.53 1.25
CA GLY A 465 20.36 -17.42 -0.20
C GLY A 465 21.00 -16.11 -0.64
N GLY A 466 21.34 -16.02 -1.92
CA GLY A 466 21.84 -14.81 -2.57
C GLY A 466 20.72 -13.91 -3.12
N ALA A 467 21.09 -12.98 -4.00
CA ALA A 467 20.21 -11.92 -4.52
C ALA A 467 19.12 -12.37 -5.53
N THR A 468 19.17 -13.61 -5.99
CA THR A 468 18.24 -14.13 -6.99
C THR A 468 17.22 -15.06 -6.35
N ALA A 469 15.93 -14.88 -6.65
CA ALA A 469 14.90 -15.81 -6.23
C ALA A 469 15.21 -17.21 -6.78
N SER A 470 15.13 -18.23 -5.94
CA SER A 470 15.46 -19.62 -6.26
C SER A 470 14.61 -20.56 -5.39
N ASN A 471 14.35 -21.75 -5.89
CA ASN A 471 13.70 -22.81 -5.12
C ASN A 471 14.68 -23.57 -4.20
N ASP A 472 15.99 -23.31 -4.29
CA ASP A 472 17.01 -23.95 -3.45
C ASP A 472 17.04 -23.38 -2.03
N TYR A 473 16.45 -22.21 -1.83
CA TYR A 473 16.39 -21.51 -0.56
C TYR A 473 14.95 -21.26 -0.12
N GLN A 474 14.79 -20.88 1.13
CA GLN A 474 13.49 -20.53 1.70
C GLN A 474 13.58 -19.25 2.51
N SER A 475 12.61 -18.39 2.34
CA SER A 475 12.28 -17.33 3.29
C SER A 475 11.36 -17.89 4.38
N SER A 476 11.05 -17.09 5.39
CA SER A 476 10.17 -17.55 6.48
C SER A 476 9.36 -16.38 7.06
N TYR A 477 8.13 -16.66 7.46
CA TYR A 477 7.49 -15.87 8.50
C TYR A 477 8.15 -16.18 9.83
N TYR A 478 8.59 -15.17 10.56
CA TYR A 478 9.05 -15.25 11.94
C TYR A 478 8.14 -14.44 12.85
N LYS A 479 7.82 -15.00 14.02
CA LYS A 479 7.19 -14.28 15.12
C LYS A 479 8.03 -14.44 16.38
N TYR A 480 8.56 -13.32 16.87
CA TYR A 480 9.30 -13.28 18.13
C TYR A 480 8.38 -12.83 19.26
N LEU A 481 8.53 -13.44 20.43
CA LEU A 481 8.11 -12.85 21.70
C LEU A 481 9.31 -12.10 22.26
N VAL A 482 9.14 -10.80 22.45
CA VAL A 482 10.13 -9.91 23.07
C VAL A 482 9.70 -9.62 24.50
N ASN A 483 10.62 -9.70 25.44
CA ASN A 483 10.42 -9.34 26.84
C ASN A 483 11.51 -8.37 27.28
N GLU A 484 11.21 -7.08 27.26
CA GLU A 484 12.14 -6.02 27.66
C GLU A 484 12.47 -6.09 29.17
N ASN A 485 11.55 -6.60 30.01
CA ASN A 485 11.77 -6.71 31.46
C ASN A 485 12.90 -7.69 31.79
N THR A 486 13.14 -8.68 30.93
CA THR A 486 14.23 -9.66 31.07
C THR A 486 15.35 -9.46 30.06
N GLY A 487 15.24 -8.46 29.18
CA GLY A 487 16.18 -8.21 28.12
C GLY A 487 16.33 -9.39 27.13
N SER A 488 15.23 -10.07 26.76
CA SER A 488 15.28 -11.30 25.98
C SER A 488 14.28 -11.37 24.85
N TYR A 489 14.53 -12.24 23.87
CA TYR A 489 13.58 -12.59 22.82
C TYR A 489 13.66 -14.07 22.45
N GLN A 490 12.55 -14.63 21.96
CA GLN A 490 12.46 -16.02 21.51
C GLN A 490 11.60 -16.16 20.26
N LEU A 491 11.93 -17.11 19.40
CA LEU A 491 11.11 -17.46 18.23
C LEU A 491 9.94 -18.33 18.68
N VAL A 492 8.71 -17.81 18.55
CA VAL A 492 7.49 -18.52 18.96
C VAL A 492 6.72 -19.12 17.78
N LYS A 493 6.96 -18.63 16.56
CA LYS A 493 6.37 -19.21 15.34
C LYS A 493 7.27 -19.01 14.13
N LYS A 494 7.32 -20.06 13.28
CA LYS A 494 7.98 -20.05 11.97
C LYS A 494 7.10 -20.72 10.94
N ILE A 495 6.97 -20.11 9.74
CA ILE A 495 6.35 -20.74 8.56
C ILE A 495 7.35 -20.61 7.42
N SER A 496 7.63 -21.72 6.71
CA SER A 496 8.48 -21.68 5.51
C SER A 496 7.70 -21.06 4.35
N LEU A 497 8.35 -20.14 3.63
CA LEU A 497 7.77 -19.37 2.53
C LEU A 497 8.65 -19.50 1.28
N PRO A 498 8.09 -19.24 0.08
CA PRO A 498 8.89 -19.11 -1.13
C PRO A 498 10.01 -18.08 -0.95
N TYR A 499 11.20 -18.39 -1.46
CA TYR A 499 12.36 -17.52 -1.30
C TYR A 499 12.18 -16.20 -2.03
N SER A 500 12.29 -15.13 -1.29
CA SER A 500 12.26 -13.75 -1.78
C SER A 500 13.40 -12.97 -1.12
N PRO A 501 14.53 -12.73 -1.82
CA PRO A 501 15.72 -12.13 -1.22
C PRO A 501 15.57 -10.67 -0.81
N PHE A 502 14.59 -9.97 -1.35
CA PHE A 502 14.29 -8.56 -1.09
C PHE A 502 12.80 -8.34 -0.91
N ILE A 503 12.41 -7.14 -0.45
CA ILE A 503 11.02 -6.72 -0.31
C ILE A 503 10.20 -7.72 0.52
N SER A 504 8.88 -7.82 0.26
CA SER A 504 8.00 -8.80 0.93
C SER A 504 7.37 -8.29 2.22
N SER A 505 6.26 -8.93 2.62
CA SER A 505 5.55 -8.56 3.83
C SER A 505 4.86 -9.75 4.50
N VAL A 506 4.52 -9.56 5.77
CA VAL A 506 3.68 -10.46 6.55
C VAL A 506 2.70 -9.66 7.41
N GLN A 507 1.56 -10.28 7.72
CA GLN A 507 0.55 -9.74 8.61
C GLN A 507 -0.24 -10.87 9.26
N THR A 508 -0.34 -10.91 10.59
CA THR A 508 -1.34 -11.74 11.27
C THR A 508 -2.72 -11.07 11.14
N LYS A 509 -3.71 -11.80 10.62
CA LYS A 509 -5.09 -11.33 10.43
C LYS A 509 -6.08 -12.46 10.74
N ASP A 510 -7.00 -12.25 11.68
CA ASP A 510 -8.03 -13.23 12.07
C ASP A 510 -7.45 -14.62 12.38
N ASN A 511 -6.31 -14.73 13.08
CA ASN A 511 -5.50 -15.91 13.36
C ASN A 511 -4.77 -16.53 12.15
N ASN A 512 -4.99 -16.06 10.94
CA ASN A 512 -4.23 -16.45 9.76
C ASN A 512 -2.98 -15.57 9.59
N VAL A 513 -2.09 -15.99 8.71
CA VAL A 513 -0.91 -15.20 8.32
C VAL A 513 -0.99 -14.90 6.83
N VAL A 514 -1.18 -13.63 6.49
CA VAL A 514 -1.04 -13.11 5.13
C VAL A 514 0.43 -12.89 4.86
N THR A 515 0.92 -13.37 3.72
CA THR A 515 2.33 -13.25 3.32
C THR A 515 2.44 -12.77 1.87
N ASP A 516 3.44 -11.97 1.59
CA ASP A 516 3.84 -11.60 0.23
C ASP A 516 5.29 -12.04 0.01
N SER A 517 5.51 -13.02 -0.86
CA SER A 517 6.84 -13.38 -1.35
C SER A 517 7.14 -12.55 -2.61
N GLY A 518 7.39 -11.27 -2.40
CA GLY A 518 7.30 -10.22 -3.41
C GLY A 518 8.10 -10.47 -4.67
N MET A 519 9.33 -11.01 -4.58
CA MET A 519 10.18 -11.30 -5.74
C MET A 519 9.67 -12.47 -6.60
N THR A 520 8.72 -13.25 -6.10
CA THR A 520 8.02 -14.29 -6.88
C THR A 520 6.69 -13.82 -7.45
N ALA A 521 6.33 -12.55 -7.22
CA ALA A 521 5.04 -11.95 -7.61
C ALA A 521 3.82 -12.73 -7.10
N THR A 522 3.96 -13.37 -5.90
CA THR A 522 2.92 -14.18 -5.25
C THR A 522 2.71 -13.74 -3.82
N PHE A 523 1.44 -13.73 -3.40
CA PHE A 523 1.08 -13.62 -2.00
C PHE A 523 0.15 -14.76 -1.61
N ALA A 524 0.03 -15.01 -0.31
CA ALA A 524 -0.69 -16.16 0.18
C ALA A 524 -1.24 -15.92 1.59
N GLU A 525 -2.17 -16.77 2.00
CA GLU A 525 -2.67 -16.82 3.36
C GLU A 525 -2.50 -18.24 3.92
N TYR A 526 -1.94 -18.31 5.11
CA TYR A 526 -1.67 -19.56 5.85
C TYR A 526 -2.51 -19.57 7.13
N ASP A 527 -2.93 -20.74 7.57
CA ASP A 527 -3.64 -20.91 8.84
C ASP A 527 -2.71 -20.81 10.06
N ALA A 528 -3.30 -20.94 11.25
CA ALA A 528 -2.57 -20.90 12.51
C ALA A 528 -1.49 -21.97 12.63
N ASP A 529 -1.64 -23.11 11.95
CA ASP A 529 -0.66 -24.20 11.92
C ASP A 529 0.42 -24.01 10.84
N GLY A 530 0.31 -22.96 10.02
CA GLY A 530 1.23 -22.70 8.92
C GLY A 530 0.94 -23.50 7.66
N LYS A 531 -0.28 -24.07 7.52
CA LYS A 531 -0.71 -24.74 6.28
C LYS A 531 -1.30 -23.72 5.32
N LEU A 532 -0.92 -23.82 4.05
CA LEU A 532 -1.44 -22.94 3.00
C LEU A 532 -2.96 -23.09 2.88
N ILE A 533 -3.67 -21.96 3.00
CA ILE A 533 -5.10 -21.87 2.71
C ILE A 533 -5.26 -21.59 1.21
N GLN A 534 -4.62 -20.53 0.72
CA GLN A 534 -4.72 -20.08 -0.67
C GLN A 534 -3.55 -19.19 -1.04
N SER A 535 -3.10 -19.29 -2.30
CA SER A 535 -2.14 -18.35 -2.88
C SER A 535 -2.71 -17.65 -4.10
N PHE A 536 -2.16 -16.47 -4.36
CA PHE A 536 -2.51 -15.57 -5.44
C PHE A 536 -1.25 -15.21 -6.22
N GLU A 537 -1.33 -15.30 -7.52
CA GLU A 537 -0.22 -14.96 -8.41
C GLU A 537 -0.68 -13.86 -9.36
N THR A 538 0.09 -12.79 -9.46
CA THR A 538 -0.17 -11.75 -10.45
C THR A 538 0.14 -12.29 -11.84
N THR A 539 -0.74 -12.00 -12.79
CA THR A 539 -0.62 -12.49 -14.16
C THR A 539 0.01 -11.43 -15.06
N GLY A 540 0.77 -11.87 -16.06
CA GLY A 540 1.39 -10.97 -17.04
C GLY A 540 2.86 -10.67 -16.76
N SER A 541 3.27 -9.40 -16.93
CA SER A 541 4.68 -8.99 -16.87
C SER A 541 5.11 -8.48 -15.49
N THR A 542 4.33 -8.74 -14.44
CA THR A 542 4.70 -8.35 -13.07
C THR A 542 5.97 -9.05 -12.65
N LYS A 543 6.99 -8.26 -12.32
CA LYS A 543 8.30 -8.77 -11.91
C LYS A 543 8.40 -8.94 -10.40
N PHE A 544 7.67 -8.14 -9.63
CA PHE A 544 7.59 -8.23 -8.18
C PHE A 544 6.41 -7.41 -7.63
N ILE A 545 5.98 -7.76 -6.42
CA ILE A 545 5.07 -6.99 -5.57
C ILE A 545 5.89 -6.49 -4.38
N TYR A 546 5.72 -5.22 -4.00
CA TYR A 546 6.48 -4.66 -2.90
C TYR A 546 5.96 -5.14 -1.54
N ARG A 547 4.63 -5.03 -1.31
CA ARG A 547 3.93 -5.47 -0.10
C ARG A 547 2.49 -5.84 -0.36
N VAL A 548 1.96 -6.75 0.45
CA VAL A 548 0.52 -7.05 0.54
C VAL A 548 0.10 -7.06 2.00
N TYR A 549 -0.92 -6.26 2.30
CA TYR A 549 -1.62 -6.28 3.58
C TYR A 549 -3.11 -6.41 3.36
N LYS A 550 -3.84 -6.93 4.34
CA LYS A 550 -5.28 -7.14 4.25
C LYS A 550 -6.02 -6.20 5.20
N TYR A 551 -7.05 -5.52 4.69
CA TYR A 551 -7.80 -4.50 5.41
C TYR A 551 -9.30 -4.79 5.36
N ASP A 552 -9.99 -4.65 6.49
CA ASP A 552 -11.46 -4.73 6.54
C ASP A 552 -12.11 -3.44 6.07
N PHE A 553 -11.41 -2.32 6.14
CA PHE A 553 -11.95 -0.98 5.90
C PHE A 553 -13.17 -0.64 6.77
N ASN A 554 -13.25 -1.23 7.98
CA ASN A 554 -14.28 -0.95 8.97
C ASN A 554 -14.22 0.52 9.40
N ASN A 555 -15.39 1.15 9.61
CA ASN A 555 -15.54 2.57 9.92
C ASN A 555 -14.93 3.51 8.86
N PHE A 556 -14.72 2.98 7.65
CA PHE A 556 -14.26 3.75 6.49
C PHE A 556 -15.19 3.52 5.29
N TYR A 557 -15.04 2.43 4.55
CA TYR A 557 -16.01 2.06 3.51
C TYR A 557 -17.16 1.24 4.08
N PHE A 558 -16.87 0.36 5.04
CA PHE A 558 -17.80 -0.65 5.52
C PHE A 558 -18.12 -0.49 7.00
N ALA A 559 -19.34 -0.88 7.38
CA ALA A 559 -19.71 -1.05 8.78
C ALA A 559 -19.04 -2.31 9.36
N ASN A 560 -18.87 -2.31 10.69
CA ASN A 560 -18.41 -3.47 11.44
C ASN A 560 -19.39 -4.63 11.39
#